data_482abb69f8a6175dc18c4aff1268e915
#
_entry.id   482abb69f8a6175dc18c4aff1268e915
#
_cell.length_a   1.000
_cell.length_b   1.000
_cell.length_c   1.000
_cell.angle_alpha   90.00
_cell.angle_beta   90.00
_cell.angle_gamma   90.00
#
_symmetry.space_group_name_H-M   'P 1'
#
loop_
_entity.id
_entity.type
_entity.pdbx_description
1 polymer ?
#
loop_
_entity_poly.entity_id
_entity_poly.type
_entity_poly.pdbx_seq_one_letter_code
_entity_poly.pdbx_strand_id
1 'polypeptide(L)'
;MTTKFRWLLSLAIAGAGSVTLIAQPPPPASSITGIAHIAFRVSDLDREIAFLGKLGYQESFNLTNAGKTTEAFIKINDREFIELYPRTDPSQPLGWMHVCFEAGDLNVLQHYYASEGLNPSPVRKAAAGNLISSFNDPEGRVTEFTQYMPGSRHTLDIGQHLGPARVSTELMGIDLPVREGAAMKEFYTDLGFQTEDTNGNVRLTTPGAPDLHLELRAAVAGAKPEILFLVPDAKKAYEALEYTGVNAQRNGGLVFVRDPDGNLFIFLSTGR
;
A
#
# COMPACT_ATOMS: atom_id res chain seq x y z
N MET A 1 17.44 -89.92 12.05
CA MET A 1 18.16 -88.62 11.97
C MET A 1 17.16 -87.54 11.53
N THR A 2 16.63 -86.80 12.48
CA THR A 2 15.59 -85.74 12.18
C THR A 2 16.14 -84.41 12.65
N THR A 3 16.46 -83.57 11.67
CA THR A 3 17.00 -82.26 11.89
C THR A 3 15.85 -81.27 12.03
N LYS A 4 15.71 -80.66 13.22
CA LYS A 4 14.70 -79.59 13.49
C LYS A 4 15.25 -78.25 13.04
N PHE A 5 14.57 -77.60 12.11
CA PHE A 5 14.79 -76.21 11.70
C PHE A 5 14.04 -75.25 12.64
N ARG A 6 14.75 -74.40 13.38
CA ARG A 6 14.14 -73.31 14.20
C ARG A 6 14.06 -72.06 13.37
N TRP A 7 12.87 -71.56 13.14
CA TRP A 7 12.63 -70.26 12.59
C TRP A 7 12.71 -69.20 13.70
N LEU A 8 13.62 -68.26 13.57
CA LEU A 8 13.65 -67.05 14.41
C LEU A 8 12.78 -65.98 13.72
N LEU A 9 11.65 -65.62 14.33
CA LEU A 9 10.85 -64.46 13.95
C LEU A 9 11.50 -63.22 14.51
N SER A 10 12.04 -62.37 13.66
CA SER A 10 12.48 -61.03 14.03
C SER A 10 11.29 -60.07 13.96
N LEU A 11 10.86 -59.59 15.12
CA LEU A 11 9.80 -58.57 15.21
C LEU A 11 10.46 -57.19 15.00
N ALA A 12 10.20 -56.60 13.84
CA ALA A 12 10.58 -55.20 13.56
C ALA A 12 9.51 -54.28 14.18
N ILE A 13 9.85 -53.58 15.26
CA ILE A 13 9.00 -52.54 15.84
C ILE A 13 9.21 -51.28 14.97
N ALA A 14 8.27 -50.96 14.10
CA ALA A 14 8.19 -49.69 13.41
C ALA A 14 7.70 -48.63 14.42
N GLY A 15 8.65 -47.84 14.94
CA GLY A 15 8.32 -46.63 15.70
C GLY A 15 7.71 -45.58 14.81
N ALA A 16 6.40 -45.41 14.89
CA ALA A 16 5.74 -44.25 14.31
C ALA A 16 6.10 -42.99 15.08
N GLY A 17 7.15 -42.29 14.66
CA GLY A 17 7.45 -40.97 15.18
C GLY A 17 6.34 -40.00 14.72
N SER A 18 5.51 -39.58 15.67
CA SER A 18 4.58 -38.47 15.44
C SER A 18 5.39 -37.21 15.17
N VAL A 19 5.46 -36.79 13.92
CA VAL A 19 5.94 -35.45 13.57
C VAL A 19 4.85 -34.48 14.02
N THR A 20 5.06 -33.84 15.14
CA THR A 20 4.25 -32.72 15.57
C THR A 20 4.55 -31.58 14.58
N LEU A 21 3.65 -31.35 13.63
CA LEU A 21 3.65 -30.10 12.86
C LEU A 21 3.45 -28.97 13.88
N ILE A 22 4.52 -28.28 14.23
CA ILE A 22 4.44 -27.01 14.94
C ILE A 22 3.81 -26.07 13.92
N ALA A 23 2.54 -25.70 14.14
CA ALA A 23 1.90 -24.67 13.35
C ALA A 23 2.78 -23.42 13.44
N GLN A 24 3.23 -22.91 12.28
CA GLN A 24 3.95 -21.65 12.25
C GLN A 24 3.06 -20.56 12.87
N PRO A 25 3.65 -19.62 13.63
CA PRO A 25 2.89 -18.49 14.13
C PRO A 25 2.25 -17.78 12.94
N PRO A 26 1.01 -17.28 13.08
CA PRO A 26 0.36 -16.53 12.01
C PRO A 26 1.25 -15.37 11.58
N PRO A 27 1.21 -14.99 10.30
CA PRO A 27 2.00 -13.88 9.80
C PRO A 27 1.79 -12.65 10.68
N PRO A 28 2.82 -11.83 10.93
CA PRO A 28 2.69 -10.61 11.71
C PRO A 28 1.94 -9.51 10.92
N ALA A 29 0.94 -9.91 10.15
CA ALA A 29 0.05 -9.04 9.39
C ALA A 29 -0.67 -8.01 10.28
N SER A 30 -0.81 -8.30 11.58
CA SER A 30 -1.26 -7.32 12.57
C SER A 30 -0.28 -6.15 12.75
N SER A 31 0.96 -6.26 12.26
CA SER A 31 1.91 -5.15 12.26
C SER A 31 1.72 -4.17 11.11
N ILE A 32 0.92 -4.51 10.08
CA ILE A 32 0.55 -3.61 9.00
C ILE A 32 -0.61 -2.75 9.50
N THR A 33 -0.38 -1.46 9.71
CA THR A 33 -1.30 -0.54 10.40
C THR A 33 -2.07 0.39 9.47
N GLY A 34 -1.80 0.36 8.17
CA GLY A 34 -2.48 1.18 7.16
C GLY A 34 -1.62 1.45 5.95
N ILE A 35 -2.10 2.35 5.08
CA ILE A 35 -1.31 2.91 4.00
C ILE A 35 -0.48 4.07 4.56
N ALA A 36 0.83 4.06 4.31
CA ALA A 36 1.71 5.18 4.64
C ALA A 36 1.70 6.23 3.53
N HIS A 37 1.78 5.78 2.27
CA HIS A 37 1.73 6.69 1.12
C HIS A 37 1.31 5.98 -0.18
N ILE A 38 0.87 6.81 -1.12
CA ILE A 38 0.71 6.46 -2.53
C ILE A 38 1.70 7.31 -3.33
N ALA A 39 2.47 6.68 -4.21
CA ALA A 39 3.49 7.36 -5.00
C ALA A 39 3.09 7.56 -6.46
N PHE A 40 3.39 8.73 -6.99
CA PHE A 40 3.16 9.10 -8.39
C PHE A 40 4.41 9.65 -9.07
N ARG A 41 4.63 9.26 -10.31
CA ARG A 41 5.53 9.99 -11.20
C ARG A 41 4.74 11.00 -11.99
N VAL A 42 5.13 12.28 -11.90
CA VAL A 42 4.40 13.40 -12.48
C VAL A 42 5.20 14.09 -13.59
N SER A 43 4.47 14.63 -14.55
CA SER A 43 5.10 15.33 -15.69
C SER A 43 5.68 16.69 -15.30
N ASP A 44 5.08 17.36 -14.32
CA ASP A 44 5.47 18.67 -13.78
C ASP A 44 5.16 18.70 -12.28
N LEU A 45 6.23 18.74 -11.47
CA LEU A 45 6.12 18.65 -10.02
C LEU A 45 5.43 19.88 -9.41
N ASP A 46 5.78 21.07 -9.88
CA ASP A 46 5.21 22.33 -9.33
C ASP A 46 3.71 22.42 -9.64
N ARG A 47 3.31 22.00 -10.85
CA ARG A 47 1.90 21.95 -11.26
C ARG A 47 1.10 20.96 -10.41
N GLU A 48 1.69 19.80 -10.07
CA GLU A 48 1.04 18.79 -9.26
C GLU A 48 0.90 19.26 -7.80
N ILE A 49 1.96 19.83 -7.22
CA ILE A 49 1.93 20.43 -5.87
C ILE A 49 0.86 21.52 -5.80
N ALA A 50 0.81 22.41 -6.82
CA ALA A 50 -0.20 23.47 -6.87
C ALA A 50 -1.63 22.91 -6.97
N PHE A 51 -1.83 21.81 -7.72
CA PHE A 51 -3.11 21.12 -7.80
C PHE A 51 -3.51 20.53 -6.45
N LEU A 52 -2.63 19.79 -5.78
CA LEU A 52 -2.89 19.22 -4.46
C LEU A 52 -3.13 20.31 -3.41
N GLY A 53 -2.48 21.48 -3.57
CA GLY A 53 -2.75 22.68 -2.78
C GLY A 53 -4.20 23.19 -2.91
N LYS A 54 -4.83 23.06 -4.09
CA LYS A 54 -6.27 23.41 -4.28
C LYS A 54 -7.20 22.41 -3.56
N LEU A 55 -6.74 21.18 -3.32
CA LEU A 55 -7.44 20.19 -2.48
C LEU A 55 -7.23 20.47 -0.97
N GLY A 56 -6.43 21.50 -0.63
CA GLY A 56 -6.11 21.90 0.73
C GLY A 56 -4.93 21.15 1.35
N TYR A 57 -4.24 20.28 0.60
CA TYR A 57 -3.04 19.60 1.06
C TYR A 57 -1.82 20.50 0.99
N GLN A 58 -0.85 20.27 1.87
CA GLN A 58 0.40 21.03 1.91
C GLN A 58 1.59 20.12 1.70
N GLU A 59 2.64 20.64 1.05
CA GLU A 59 3.93 19.99 1.04
C GLU A 59 4.53 20.02 2.45
N SER A 60 4.82 18.84 2.99
CA SER A 60 5.48 18.67 4.28
C SER A 60 6.98 18.94 4.16
N PHE A 61 7.62 18.29 3.21
CA PHE A 61 9.02 18.44 2.87
C PHE A 61 9.31 17.87 1.48
N ASN A 62 10.53 18.11 1.01
CA ASN A 62 11.04 17.48 -0.21
C ASN A 62 12.47 16.97 -0.02
N LEU A 63 12.90 16.11 -0.92
CA LEU A 63 14.28 15.65 -1.07
C LEU A 63 14.88 16.30 -2.31
N THR A 64 16.15 16.70 -2.18
CA THR A 64 16.88 17.33 -3.27
C THR A 64 18.20 16.61 -3.55
N ASN A 65 18.60 16.57 -4.81
CA ASN A 65 19.93 16.15 -5.23
C ASN A 65 20.49 17.17 -6.22
N ALA A 66 21.71 17.66 -5.95
CA ALA A 66 22.37 18.71 -6.74
C ALA A 66 21.47 19.93 -7.00
N GLY A 67 20.69 20.35 -5.97
CA GLY A 67 19.80 21.52 -6.03
C GLY A 67 18.49 21.31 -6.80
N LYS A 68 18.20 20.07 -7.25
CA LYS A 68 16.93 19.73 -7.89
C LYS A 68 16.09 18.85 -6.98
N THR A 69 14.80 19.14 -6.87
CA THR A 69 13.86 18.29 -6.14
C THR A 69 13.73 16.95 -6.85
N THR A 70 13.98 15.88 -6.11
CA THR A 70 13.87 14.49 -6.59
C THR A 70 12.58 13.81 -6.10
N GLU A 71 11.99 14.33 -5.02
CA GLU A 71 10.81 13.76 -4.38
C GLU A 71 10.14 14.83 -3.51
N ALA A 72 8.82 14.95 -3.56
CA ALA A 72 8.03 15.82 -2.69
C ALA A 72 6.99 15.02 -1.92
N PHE A 73 6.79 15.35 -0.66
CA PHE A 73 5.87 14.67 0.26
C PHE A 73 4.71 15.60 0.60
N ILE A 74 3.53 15.29 0.08
CA ILE A 74 2.31 16.06 0.29
C ILE A 74 1.51 15.37 1.40
N LYS A 75 1.22 16.13 2.46
CA LYS A 75 0.67 15.58 3.69
C LYS A 75 -0.85 15.51 3.66
N ILE A 76 -1.40 14.30 3.87
CA ILE A 76 -2.83 14.06 4.09
C ILE A 76 -3.14 14.19 5.58
N ASN A 77 -2.41 13.45 6.42
CA ASN A 77 -2.42 13.53 7.88
C ASN A 77 -1.04 13.16 8.45
N ASP A 78 -0.90 12.96 9.76
CA ASP A 78 0.40 12.71 10.38
C ASP A 78 1.03 11.34 10.02
N ARG A 79 0.30 10.48 9.33
CA ARG A 79 0.75 9.13 8.95
C ARG A 79 0.65 8.85 7.46
N GLU A 80 -0.13 9.63 6.71
CA GLU A 80 -0.47 9.37 5.32
C GLU A 80 -0.01 10.50 4.41
N PHE A 81 0.63 10.13 3.29
CA PHE A 81 1.22 11.08 2.35
C PHE A 81 0.92 10.69 0.89
N ILE A 82 0.97 11.68 0.02
CA ILE A 82 1.16 11.48 -1.42
C ILE A 82 2.61 11.82 -1.71
N GLU A 83 3.34 10.87 -2.31
CA GLU A 83 4.71 11.09 -2.76
C GLU A 83 4.74 11.39 -4.26
N LEU A 84 5.43 12.46 -4.62
CA LEU A 84 5.54 12.92 -5.99
C LEU A 84 6.99 12.83 -6.47
N TYR A 85 7.20 12.15 -7.59
CA TYR A 85 8.47 12.02 -8.26
C TYR A 85 8.43 12.73 -9.60
N PRO A 86 9.30 13.72 -9.88
CA PRO A 86 9.35 14.32 -11.20
C PRO A 86 9.82 13.31 -12.24
N ARG A 87 9.19 13.31 -13.43
CA ARG A 87 9.71 12.54 -14.56
C ARG A 87 11.01 13.16 -15.05
N THR A 88 12.11 12.42 -14.97
CA THR A 88 13.45 12.86 -15.37
C THR A 88 13.85 12.37 -16.76
N ASP A 89 13.16 11.33 -17.27
CA ASP A 89 13.38 10.75 -18.59
C ASP A 89 12.03 10.53 -19.29
N PRO A 90 11.86 10.94 -20.57
CA PRO A 90 10.62 10.74 -21.32
C PRO A 90 10.13 9.29 -21.44
N SER A 91 11.03 8.31 -21.34
CA SER A 91 10.66 6.88 -21.34
C SER A 91 10.01 6.39 -20.06
N GLN A 92 10.13 7.13 -18.95
CA GLN A 92 9.50 6.77 -17.69
C GLN A 92 7.99 6.96 -17.76
N PRO A 93 7.17 5.94 -17.39
CA PRO A 93 5.72 6.08 -17.38
C PRO A 93 5.27 7.11 -16.33
N LEU A 94 4.25 7.90 -16.66
CA LEU A 94 3.57 8.81 -15.73
C LEU A 94 2.47 8.09 -14.97
N GLY A 95 2.11 8.65 -13.82
CA GLY A 95 1.02 8.20 -12.96
C GLY A 95 1.49 7.37 -11.78
N TRP A 96 0.60 6.54 -11.26
CA TRP A 96 0.83 5.73 -10.08
C TRP A 96 2.06 4.84 -10.21
N MET A 97 2.87 4.77 -9.17
CA MET A 97 4.10 3.97 -9.10
C MET A 97 3.98 2.81 -8.12
N HIS A 98 3.56 3.08 -6.90
CA HIS A 98 3.42 2.07 -5.84
C HIS A 98 2.50 2.53 -4.71
N VAL A 99 2.05 1.55 -3.92
CA VAL A 99 1.48 1.74 -2.59
C VAL A 99 2.52 1.32 -1.56
N CYS A 100 2.62 2.09 -0.48
CA CYS A 100 3.44 1.76 0.67
C CYS A 100 2.56 1.56 1.91
N PHE A 101 2.76 0.44 2.59
CA PHE A 101 2.08 0.13 3.83
C PHE A 101 2.95 0.48 5.04
N GLU A 102 2.33 0.99 6.09
CA GLU A 102 3.01 1.21 7.35
C GLU A 102 3.11 -0.09 8.14
N ALA A 103 4.30 -0.40 8.66
CA ALA A 103 4.59 -1.56 9.48
C ALA A 103 5.14 -1.15 10.85
N GLY A 104 4.75 -1.87 11.91
CA GLY A 104 5.21 -1.60 13.28
C GLY A 104 6.66 -1.97 13.50
N ASP A 105 7.11 -3.16 13.07
CA ASP A 105 8.51 -3.60 13.09
C ASP A 105 8.86 -4.21 11.74
N LEU A 106 9.52 -3.43 10.91
CA LEU A 106 9.84 -3.83 9.54
C LEU A 106 10.94 -4.90 9.48
N ASN A 107 11.85 -4.95 10.45
CA ASN A 107 12.88 -5.99 10.46
C ASN A 107 12.26 -7.37 10.77
N VAL A 108 11.35 -7.42 11.73
CA VAL A 108 10.60 -8.65 12.06
C VAL A 108 9.75 -9.09 10.87
N LEU A 109 9.03 -8.16 10.25
CA LEU A 109 8.16 -8.42 9.11
C LEU A 109 8.97 -8.94 7.89
N GLN A 110 10.07 -8.27 7.54
CA GLN A 110 10.94 -8.65 6.44
C GLN A 110 11.57 -10.03 6.66
N HIS A 111 12.04 -10.30 7.89
CA HIS A 111 12.61 -11.60 8.24
C HIS A 111 11.56 -12.73 8.15
N TYR A 112 10.34 -12.47 8.60
CA TYR A 112 9.23 -13.39 8.45
C TYR A 112 8.97 -13.71 6.98
N TYR A 113 8.80 -12.70 6.14
CA TYR A 113 8.56 -12.90 4.70
C TYR A 113 9.68 -13.69 4.01
N ALA A 114 10.94 -13.40 4.36
CA ALA A 114 12.08 -14.16 3.83
C ALA A 114 12.05 -15.63 4.28
N SER A 115 11.62 -15.92 5.51
CA SER A 115 11.51 -17.29 6.03
C SER A 115 10.38 -18.10 5.37
N GLU A 116 9.32 -17.42 4.90
CA GLU A 116 8.23 -18.03 4.12
C GLU A 116 8.59 -18.22 2.63
N GLY A 117 9.82 -17.91 2.23
CA GLY A 117 10.27 -18.07 0.85
C GLY A 117 9.87 -16.92 -0.07
N LEU A 118 9.26 -15.87 0.44
CA LEU A 118 9.07 -14.62 -0.26
C LEU A 118 10.42 -13.90 -0.43
N ASN A 119 10.54 -13.03 -1.39
CA ASN A 119 11.81 -12.37 -1.70
C ASN A 119 11.75 -10.85 -1.46
N PRO A 120 11.61 -10.40 -0.19
CA PRO A 120 11.64 -8.99 0.15
C PRO A 120 13.02 -8.39 -0.11
N SER A 121 13.06 -7.11 -0.51
CA SER A 121 14.33 -6.39 -0.50
C SER A 121 14.88 -6.28 0.94
N PRO A 122 16.21 -6.20 1.13
CA PRO A 122 16.78 -5.93 2.45
C PRO A 122 16.20 -4.65 3.05
N VAL A 123 15.96 -4.65 4.36
CA VAL A 123 15.58 -3.42 5.08
C VAL A 123 16.70 -2.41 4.98
N ARG A 124 16.37 -1.19 4.56
CA ARG A 124 17.32 -0.08 4.46
C ARG A 124 16.73 1.21 5.00
N LYS A 125 17.56 2.15 5.37
CA LYS A 125 17.13 3.50 5.75
C LYS A 125 16.91 4.32 4.47
N ALA A 126 15.70 4.85 4.30
CA ALA A 126 15.36 5.78 3.22
C ALA A 126 15.95 7.17 3.46
N ALA A 127 15.99 8.00 2.42
CA ALA A 127 16.52 9.36 2.51
C ALA A 127 15.70 10.26 3.47
N ALA A 128 14.40 10.01 3.60
CA ALA A 128 13.53 10.66 4.59
C ALA A 128 13.76 10.18 6.04
N GLY A 129 14.56 9.13 6.25
CA GLY A 129 14.98 8.64 7.57
C GLY A 129 14.19 7.45 8.12
N ASN A 130 13.17 6.98 7.44
CA ASN A 130 12.40 5.78 7.78
C ASN A 130 13.13 4.50 7.34
N LEU A 131 12.73 3.35 7.89
CA LEU A 131 13.11 2.06 7.32
C LEU A 131 12.12 1.69 6.21
N ILE A 132 12.63 1.10 5.13
CA ILE A 132 11.83 0.60 4.01
C ILE A 132 12.29 -0.77 3.54
N SER A 133 11.35 -1.56 3.04
CA SER A 133 11.55 -2.82 2.32
C SER A 133 10.44 -2.97 1.28
N SER A 134 10.67 -3.71 0.21
CA SER A 134 9.71 -3.81 -0.89
C SER A 134 9.73 -5.19 -1.55
N PHE A 135 8.64 -5.46 -2.26
CA PHE A 135 8.47 -6.58 -3.18
C PHE A 135 8.17 -6.07 -4.59
N ASN A 136 8.39 -6.92 -5.57
CA ASN A 136 7.68 -6.80 -6.84
C ASN A 136 6.49 -7.77 -6.81
N ASP A 137 5.31 -7.26 -7.13
CA ASP A 137 4.11 -8.08 -7.28
C ASP A 137 4.21 -8.96 -8.56
N PRO A 138 3.30 -9.93 -8.78
CA PRO A 138 3.29 -10.77 -9.97
C PRO A 138 3.22 -10.00 -11.31
N GLU A 139 2.78 -8.75 -11.30
CA GLU A 139 2.75 -7.88 -12.48
C GLU A 139 3.97 -6.96 -12.59
N GLY A 140 4.96 -7.13 -11.69
CA GLY A 140 6.21 -6.37 -11.66
C GLY A 140 6.11 -4.98 -11.04
N ARG A 141 5.00 -4.65 -10.35
CA ARG A 141 4.83 -3.38 -9.65
C ARG A 141 5.41 -3.47 -8.25
N VAL A 142 5.84 -2.33 -7.73
CA VAL A 142 6.40 -2.27 -6.37
C VAL A 142 5.26 -2.22 -5.33
N THR A 143 5.34 -3.09 -4.34
CA THR A 143 4.62 -3.02 -3.07
C THR A 143 5.65 -2.72 -1.99
N GLU A 144 5.55 -1.56 -1.34
CA GLU A 144 6.53 -1.12 -0.35
C GLU A 144 5.95 -1.20 1.07
N PHE A 145 6.86 -1.38 2.04
CA PHE A 145 6.57 -1.29 3.46
C PHE A 145 7.52 -0.30 4.11
N THR A 146 6.99 0.53 5.01
CA THR A 146 7.78 1.50 5.76
C THR A 146 7.53 1.37 7.25
N GLN A 147 8.58 1.62 8.04
CA GLN A 147 8.48 1.87 9.48
C GLN A 147 8.91 3.29 9.75
N TYR A 148 8.01 4.09 10.30
CA TYR A 148 8.33 5.45 10.74
C TYR A 148 9.29 5.44 11.93
N MET A 149 10.43 6.10 11.76
CA MET A 149 11.50 6.11 12.76
C MET A 149 11.52 7.44 13.51
N PRO A 150 11.80 7.41 14.82
CA PRO A 150 12.04 8.64 15.57
C PRO A 150 13.15 9.48 14.92
N GLY A 151 12.86 10.78 14.72
CA GLY A 151 13.79 11.70 14.05
C GLY A 151 13.82 11.61 12.53
N SER A 152 12.97 10.82 11.90
CA SER A 152 12.73 10.90 10.46
C SER A 152 12.02 12.21 10.10
N ARG A 153 12.08 12.62 8.83
CA ARG A 153 11.38 13.84 8.39
C ARG A 153 9.89 13.76 8.66
N HIS A 154 9.26 12.60 8.46
CA HIS A 154 7.84 12.37 8.75
C HIS A 154 7.50 12.57 10.24
N THR A 155 8.30 11.99 11.15
CA THR A 155 8.03 12.10 12.59
C THR A 155 8.36 13.49 13.15
N LEU A 156 9.27 14.22 12.54
CA LEU A 156 9.56 15.62 12.90
C LEU A 156 8.48 16.58 12.42
N ASP A 157 7.68 16.17 11.42
CA ASP A 157 6.59 16.96 10.84
C ASP A 157 5.23 16.72 11.51
N ILE A 158 5.13 15.87 12.51
CA ILE A 158 3.87 15.58 13.21
C ILE A 158 3.24 16.89 13.73
N GLY A 159 1.95 17.09 13.44
CA GLY A 159 1.19 18.28 13.79
C GLY A 159 1.46 19.52 12.92
N GLN A 160 2.35 19.43 11.94
CA GLN A 160 2.69 20.53 11.01
C GLN A 160 2.13 20.23 9.62
N HIS A 161 2.04 21.25 8.76
CA HIS A 161 1.59 21.16 7.36
C HIS A 161 0.24 20.45 7.18
N LEU A 162 -0.61 20.50 8.21
CA LEU A 162 -1.99 20.02 8.18
C LEU A 162 -2.90 21.15 7.70
N GLY A 163 -3.04 21.32 6.39
CA GLY A 163 -3.90 22.35 5.80
C GLY A 163 -5.30 22.37 6.42
N PRO A 164 -5.82 23.50 6.93
CA PRO A 164 -7.10 23.54 7.63
C PRO A 164 -8.30 23.29 6.71
N ALA A 165 -8.13 23.48 5.40
CA ALA A 165 -9.17 23.35 4.38
C ALA A 165 -9.03 22.06 3.56
N ARG A 166 -8.35 21.04 4.06
CA ARG A 166 -8.22 19.75 3.36
C ARG A 166 -9.59 19.16 3.06
N VAL A 167 -9.82 18.76 1.81
CA VAL A 167 -11.06 18.13 1.37
C VAL A 167 -11.27 16.79 2.09
N SER A 168 -10.19 16.05 2.32
CA SER A 168 -10.16 14.85 3.14
C SER A 168 -8.98 14.87 4.10
N THR A 169 -9.12 14.17 5.23
CA THR A 169 -8.05 13.94 6.21
C THR A 169 -7.64 12.47 6.29
N GLU A 170 -8.14 11.63 5.38
CA GLU A 170 -7.95 10.19 5.43
C GLU A 170 -7.82 9.60 4.03
N LEU A 171 -6.71 8.90 3.79
CA LEU A 171 -6.49 8.07 2.62
C LEU A 171 -7.12 6.70 2.88
N MET A 172 -8.31 6.49 2.37
CA MET A 172 -9.06 5.26 2.58
C MET A 172 -8.38 4.06 1.91
N GLY A 173 -7.85 4.24 0.69
CA GLY A 173 -7.24 3.13 -0.03
C GLY A 173 -7.04 3.32 -1.52
N ILE A 174 -6.98 2.19 -2.22
CA ILE A 174 -6.74 2.13 -3.66
C ILE A 174 -7.50 0.98 -4.30
N ASP A 175 -8.13 1.25 -5.45
CA ASP A 175 -8.63 0.25 -6.36
C ASP A 175 -7.58 -0.01 -7.45
N LEU A 176 -7.05 -1.22 -7.48
CA LEU A 176 -5.92 -1.60 -8.30
C LEU A 176 -6.36 -2.50 -9.46
N PRO A 177 -6.30 -2.04 -10.72
CA PRO A 177 -6.57 -2.89 -11.87
C PRO A 177 -5.47 -3.93 -12.05
N VAL A 178 -5.85 -5.21 -12.15
CA VAL A 178 -4.95 -6.36 -12.26
C VAL A 178 -5.34 -7.26 -13.43
N ARG A 179 -4.35 -7.78 -14.12
CA ARG A 179 -4.53 -8.73 -15.23
C ARG A 179 -4.52 -10.17 -14.72
N GLU A 180 -3.68 -10.45 -13.74
CA GLU A 180 -3.43 -11.75 -13.14
C GLU A 180 -4.09 -11.85 -11.75
N GLY A 181 -5.42 -11.69 -11.71
CA GLY A 181 -6.17 -11.55 -10.44
C GLY A 181 -5.91 -12.67 -9.43
N ALA A 182 -5.79 -13.93 -9.89
CA ALA A 182 -5.52 -15.07 -9.01
C ALA A 182 -4.12 -14.99 -8.40
N ALA A 183 -3.09 -14.69 -9.20
CA ALA A 183 -1.71 -14.54 -8.72
C ALA A 183 -1.57 -13.35 -7.78
N MET A 184 -2.27 -12.24 -8.07
CA MET A 184 -2.30 -11.08 -7.20
C MET A 184 -2.99 -11.34 -5.86
N LYS A 185 -4.12 -12.09 -5.87
CA LYS A 185 -4.79 -12.52 -4.65
C LYS A 185 -3.88 -13.40 -3.80
N GLU A 186 -3.19 -14.38 -4.40
CA GLU A 186 -2.22 -15.25 -3.73
C GLU A 186 -1.08 -14.42 -3.13
N PHE A 187 -0.46 -13.54 -3.91
CA PHE A 187 0.62 -12.66 -3.46
C PHE A 187 0.25 -11.86 -2.20
N TYR A 188 -0.91 -11.18 -2.18
CA TYR A 188 -1.33 -10.43 -1.00
C TYR A 188 -1.73 -11.34 0.17
N THR A 189 -2.26 -12.55 -0.11
CA THR A 189 -2.55 -13.55 0.94
C THR A 189 -1.24 -14.00 1.61
N ASP A 190 -0.18 -14.23 0.85
CA ASP A 190 1.15 -14.60 1.36
C ASP A 190 1.78 -13.47 2.18
N LEU A 191 1.48 -12.21 1.83
CA LEU A 191 1.84 -11.05 2.64
C LEU A 191 0.99 -10.92 3.92
N GLY A 192 -0.01 -11.80 4.11
CA GLY A 192 -0.85 -11.85 5.30
C GLY A 192 -2.11 -11.00 5.23
N PHE A 193 -2.48 -10.49 4.06
CA PHE A 193 -3.77 -9.84 3.86
C PHE A 193 -4.90 -10.86 3.88
N GLN A 194 -6.01 -10.49 4.50
CA GLN A 194 -7.27 -11.21 4.42
C GLN A 194 -7.96 -10.84 3.11
N THR A 195 -8.51 -11.84 2.40
CA THR A 195 -9.14 -11.64 1.10
C THR A 195 -10.62 -11.96 1.15
N GLU A 196 -11.44 -11.09 0.55
CA GLU A 196 -12.88 -11.28 0.37
C GLU A 196 -13.25 -11.07 -1.10
N ASP A 197 -13.93 -12.05 -1.71
CA ASP A 197 -14.43 -11.92 -3.08
C ASP A 197 -15.71 -11.06 -3.08
N THR A 198 -15.69 -9.95 -3.83
CA THR A 198 -16.77 -8.96 -3.90
C THR A 198 -17.18 -8.73 -5.36
N ASN A 199 -18.25 -9.40 -5.82
CA ASN A 199 -18.80 -9.20 -7.16
C ASN A 199 -17.78 -9.28 -8.33
N GLY A 200 -16.82 -10.22 -8.24
CA GLY A 200 -15.78 -10.42 -9.25
C GLY A 200 -14.49 -9.61 -9.01
N ASN A 201 -14.43 -8.81 -7.95
CA ASN A 201 -13.23 -8.15 -7.42
C ASN A 201 -12.73 -8.89 -6.18
N VAL A 202 -11.56 -8.56 -5.71
CA VAL A 202 -10.99 -9.08 -4.46
C VAL A 202 -10.66 -7.92 -3.54
N ARG A 203 -11.38 -7.83 -2.43
CA ARG A 203 -11.08 -6.89 -1.35
C ARG A 203 -10.00 -7.47 -0.44
N LEU A 204 -9.06 -6.63 -0.04
CA LEU A 204 -7.95 -6.98 0.84
C LEU A 204 -7.99 -6.10 2.09
N THR A 205 -7.81 -6.74 3.25
CA THR A 205 -7.70 -6.05 4.55
C THR A 205 -6.60 -6.68 5.38
N THR A 206 -6.17 -6.03 6.46
CA THR A 206 -5.26 -6.62 7.44
C THR A 206 -5.86 -6.52 8.84
N PRO A 207 -5.49 -7.43 9.77
CA PRO A 207 -5.94 -7.33 11.17
C PRO A 207 -5.53 -6.03 11.85
N GLY A 208 -4.41 -5.42 11.43
CA GLY A 208 -3.90 -4.14 11.96
C GLY A 208 -4.58 -2.91 11.34
N ALA A 209 -5.28 -3.07 10.21
CA ALA A 209 -5.99 -2.01 9.50
C ALA A 209 -7.28 -2.57 8.86
N PRO A 210 -8.32 -2.85 9.65
CA PRO A 210 -9.56 -3.46 9.13
C PRO A 210 -10.36 -2.52 8.22
N ASP A 211 -10.15 -1.22 8.35
CA ASP A 211 -10.81 -0.19 7.52
C ASP A 211 -10.04 0.13 6.24
N LEU A 212 -8.86 -0.48 6.04
CA LEU A 212 -8.08 -0.36 4.81
C LEU A 212 -8.92 -0.84 3.62
N HIS A 213 -8.99 -0.02 2.57
CA HIS A 213 -9.58 -0.39 1.30
C HIS A 213 -8.47 -0.62 0.26
N LEU A 214 -8.16 -1.87 -0.02
CA LEU A 214 -7.38 -2.27 -1.17
C LEU A 214 -8.22 -3.27 -1.96
N GLU A 215 -8.62 -2.90 -3.18
CA GLU A 215 -9.45 -3.75 -4.04
C GLU A 215 -8.72 -4.09 -5.33
N LEU A 216 -8.60 -5.37 -5.63
CA LEU A 216 -8.11 -5.86 -6.92
C LEU A 216 -9.28 -5.97 -7.89
N ARG A 217 -9.22 -5.25 -9.00
CA ARG A 217 -10.24 -5.26 -10.05
C ARG A 217 -9.69 -5.83 -11.36
N ALA A 218 -10.50 -6.54 -12.11
CA ALA A 218 -10.09 -7.00 -13.44
C ALA A 218 -9.72 -5.80 -14.32
N ALA A 219 -8.48 -5.80 -14.86
CA ALA A 219 -8.01 -4.71 -15.70
C ALA A 219 -8.72 -4.71 -17.05
N VAL A 220 -9.22 -3.53 -17.44
CA VAL A 220 -9.64 -3.24 -18.81
C VAL A 220 -8.60 -2.35 -19.49
N ALA A 221 -8.61 -2.27 -20.81
CA ALA A 221 -7.64 -1.48 -21.57
C ALA A 221 -7.66 -0.01 -21.09
N GLY A 222 -6.48 0.50 -20.71
CA GLY A 222 -6.31 1.87 -20.21
C GLY A 222 -6.73 2.11 -18.77
N ALA A 223 -7.15 1.07 -18.03
CA ALA A 223 -7.45 1.21 -16.60
C ALA A 223 -6.23 1.68 -15.82
N LYS A 224 -6.44 2.65 -14.93
CA LYS A 224 -5.47 3.17 -13.99
C LYS A 224 -5.94 2.90 -12.58
N PRO A 225 -5.03 2.83 -11.59
CA PRO A 225 -5.43 2.81 -10.18
C PRO A 225 -6.30 4.02 -9.81
N GLU A 226 -7.27 3.80 -8.94
CA GLU A 226 -8.16 4.82 -8.41
C GLU A 226 -7.85 5.02 -6.93
N ILE A 227 -7.57 6.24 -6.53
CA ILE A 227 -7.16 6.57 -5.16
C ILE A 227 -8.39 7.07 -4.39
N LEU A 228 -8.68 6.42 -3.26
CA LEU A 228 -9.89 6.67 -2.49
C LEU A 228 -9.58 7.45 -1.22
N PHE A 229 -10.32 8.52 -1.00
CA PHE A 229 -10.25 9.37 0.19
C PHE A 229 -11.60 9.36 0.89
N LEU A 230 -11.61 9.27 2.21
CA LEU A 230 -12.83 9.35 2.99
C LEU A 230 -13.20 10.81 3.26
N VAL A 231 -14.46 11.16 3.05
CA VAL A 231 -15.00 12.47 3.39
C VAL A 231 -16.29 12.32 4.22
N PRO A 232 -16.54 13.22 5.18
CA PRO A 232 -17.78 13.17 5.96
C PRO A 232 -19.04 13.45 5.11
N ASP A 233 -18.90 14.27 4.08
CA ASP A 233 -20.01 14.74 3.22
C ASP A 233 -19.52 15.02 1.80
N ALA A 234 -19.94 14.19 0.86
CA ALA A 234 -19.54 14.31 -0.56
C ALA A 234 -20.05 15.60 -1.21
N LYS A 235 -21.19 16.15 -0.77
CA LYS A 235 -21.70 17.42 -1.31
C LYS A 235 -20.79 18.58 -0.90
N LYS A 236 -20.43 18.64 0.39
CA LYS A 236 -19.50 19.67 0.90
C LYS A 236 -18.13 19.55 0.29
N ALA A 237 -17.62 18.32 0.12
CA ALA A 237 -16.35 18.07 -0.58
C ALA A 237 -16.40 18.60 -2.01
N TYR A 238 -17.47 18.32 -2.75
CA TYR A 238 -17.69 18.82 -4.11
C TYR A 238 -17.71 20.35 -4.16
N GLU A 239 -18.51 20.99 -3.28
CA GLU A 239 -18.61 22.45 -3.18
C GLU A 239 -17.25 23.10 -2.84
N ALA A 240 -16.47 22.51 -1.96
CA ALA A 240 -15.11 22.99 -1.62
C ALA A 240 -14.16 22.91 -2.80
N LEU A 241 -14.21 21.82 -3.57
CA LEU A 241 -13.40 21.64 -4.78
C LEU A 241 -13.77 22.65 -5.88
N GLU A 242 -15.06 22.85 -6.13
CA GLU A 242 -15.51 23.85 -7.09
C GLU A 242 -15.07 25.28 -6.68
N TYR A 243 -15.15 25.61 -5.40
CA TYR A 243 -14.72 26.91 -4.88
C TYR A 243 -13.23 27.18 -5.14
N THR A 244 -12.37 26.16 -5.11
CA THR A 244 -10.93 26.26 -5.41
C THR A 244 -10.61 26.15 -6.90
N GLY A 245 -11.64 26.04 -7.75
CA GLY A 245 -11.50 25.92 -9.20
C GLY A 245 -10.97 24.56 -9.67
N VAL A 246 -11.21 23.51 -8.89
CA VAL A 246 -10.95 22.12 -9.28
C VAL A 246 -12.14 21.61 -10.07
N ASN A 247 -11.88 21.03 -11.25
CA ASN A 247 -12.93 20.40 -12.05
C ASN A 247 -13.29 19.04 -11.40
N ALA A 248 -14.37 19.02 -10.65
CA ALA A 248 -14.89 17.85 -9.95
C ALA A 248 -16.22 17.38 -10.56
N GLN A 249 -16.52 16.10 -10.46
CA GLN A 249 -17.81 15.51 -10.81
C GLN A 249 -18.38 14.78 -9.58
N ARG A 250 -19.67 14.96 -9.27
CA ARG A 250 -20.32 14.28 -8.17
C ARG A 250 -21.39 13.31 -8.66
N ASN A 251 -21.39 12.11 -8.11
CA ASN A 251 -22.46 11.12 -8.30
C ASN A 251 -22.80 10.48 -6.95
N GLY A 252 -23.96 10.81 -6.39
CA GLY A 252 -24.36 10.34 -5.08
C GLY A 252 -23.38 10.74 -3.98
N GLY A 253 -22.83 9.75 -3.29
CA GLY A 253 -21.82 9.89 -2.24
C GLY A 253 -20.37 9.94 -2.73
N LEU A 254 -20.14 9.99 -4.04
CA LEU A 254 -18.80 10.00 -4.65
C LEU A 254 -18.52 11.34 -5.34
N VAL A 255 -17.28 11.82 -5.19
CA VAL A 255 -16.75 12.96 -5.95
C VAL A 255 -15.48 12.52 -6.66
N PHE A 256 -15.44 12.74 -7.97
CA PHE A 256 -14.36 12.33 -8.86
C PHE A 256 -13.56 13.55 -9.29
N VAL A 257 -12.25 13.46 -9.14
CA VAL A 257 -11.30 14.50 -9.52
C VAL A 257 -10.14 13.88 -10.28
N ARG A 258 -9.71 14.53 -11.35
CA ARG A 258 -8.48 14.13 -12.04
C ARG A 258 -7.38 15.15 -11.77
N ASP A 259 -6.19 14.62 -11.46
CA ASP A 259 -5.00 15.44 -11.37
C ASP A 259 -4.56 15.94 -12.77
N PRO A 260 -3.56 16.82 -12.85
CA PRO A 260 -3.03 17.33 -14.13
C PRO A 260 -2.52 16.26 -15.10
N ASP A 261 -2.12 15.09 -14.63
CA ASP A 261 -1.65 13.95 -15.44
C ASP A 261 -2.73 12.88 -15.67
N GLY A 262 -3.98 13.15 -15.23
CA GLY A 262 -5.17 12.33 -15.46
C GLY A 262 -5.29 11.13 -14.53
N ASN A 263 -4.60 11.11 -13.38
CA ASN A 263 -4.85 10.13 -12.33
C ASN A 263 -6.18 10.45 -11.63
N LEU A 264 -6.90 9.41 -11.18
CA LEU A 264 -8.23 9.57 -10.62
C LEU A 264 -8.19 9.51 -9.09
N PHE A 265 -8.67 10.57 -8.45
CA PHE A 265 -8.94 10.67 -7.03
C PHE A 265 -10.43 10.63 -6.79
N ILE A 266 -10.87 9.79 -5.87
CA ILE A 266 -12.28 9.60 -5.52
C ILE A 266 -12.46 9.95 -4.05
N PHE A 267 -13.30 10.95 -3.78
CA PHE A 267 -13.69 11.31 -2.42
C PHE A 267 -15.04 10.66 -2.12
N LEU A 268 -15.06 9.76 -1.15
CA LEU A 268 -16.17 8.88 -0.84
C LEU A 268 -16.77 9.25 0.51
N SER A 269 -18.09 9.45 0.57
CA SER A 269 -18.83 9.57 1.82
C SER A 269 -19.55 8.27 2.14
N THR A 270 -19.29 7.69 3.31
CA THR A 270 -19.96 6.46 3.77
C THR A 270 -21.37 6.68 4.29
N GLY A 271 -21.86 7.93 4.33
CA GLY A 271 -23.23 8.23 4.77
C GLY A 271 -23.49 7.93 6.25
N ARG A 272 -22.44 7.98 7.11
CA ARG A 272 -22.59 7.84 8.57
C ARG A 272 -23.13 9.12 9.20
#